data_40ee66853a7863e69275227aac921fc2
#
_entry.id   40ee66853a7863e69275227aac921fc2
#
_cell.length_a   1.000
_cell.length_b   1.000
_cell.length_c   1.000
_cell.angle_alpha   90.00
_cell.angle_beta   90.00
_cell.angle_gamma   90.00
#
_symmetry.space_group_name_H-M   'P 1'
#
loop_
_entity.id
_entity.type
_entity.pdbx_description
1 polymer ?
#
loop_
_entity_poly.entity_id
_entity_poly.type
_entity_poly.pdbx_seq_one_letter_code
_entity_poly.pdbx_strand_id
1 'polypeptide(L)'
;KNMKQDFLTNNVLRGDTQVNHSISDKSDIIAGLDFSLYRPSSNRLFLNDKGPDSRPFWWANPDSIIGEEIKINEIGAYIQYSTELPYDLKLVAASRIDKHTYFDYNYSPRVALQWNGLKGGNIRFTVNRAFQTPSIFNLHLLQYYNANQSNAFIPLYYDRISMSWKVINFFDPEYADKVRAGLIDLNSVYWSPLNTVFMGNKDGFKINESIEVPSLKPEIVDSYEIGVKKLVNQKLFVDVSLFYSKYKN
;
A
#
# COMPACT_ATOMS: atom_id res chain seq x y z
N LYS A 1 -16.30 5.50 -33.98
CA LYS A 1 -15.52 6.20 -32.93
C LYS A 1 -14.74 5.15 -32.21
N ASN A 2 -13.44 5.04 -32.43
CA ASN A 2 -12.55 4.15 -31.71
C ASN A 2 -12.50 4.64 -30.25
N MET A 3 -13.10 3.89 -29.32
CA MET A 3 -12.81 4.08 -27.90
C MET A 3 -11.35 3.69 -27.70
N LYS A 4 -10.47 4.68 -27.53
CA LYS A 4 -9.18 4.44 -26.91
C LYS A 4 -9.47 3.99 -25.48
N GLN A 5 -9.25 2.74 -25.18
CA GLN A 5 -9.16 2.27 -23.81
C GLN A 5 -7.82 2.80 -23.27
N ASP A 6 -7.85 3.97 -22.65
CA ASP A 6 -6.71 4.47 -21.91
C ASP A 6 -6.66 3.71 -20.60
N PHE A 7 -5.84 2.68 -20.56
CA PHE A 7 -5.58 1.86 -19.39
C PHE A 7 -4.78 2.64 -18.35
N LEU A 8 -4.84 2.16 -17.11
CA LEU A 8 -3.94 2.59 -16.05
C LEU A 8 -2.48 2.48 -16.53
N THR A 9 -1.78 3.59 -16.53
CA THR A 9 -0.35 3.64 -16.79
C THR A 9 0.41 3.82 -15.49
N ASN A 10 1.59 3.22 -15.37
CA ASN A 10 2.46 3.40 -14.23
C ASN A 10 3.90 3.59 -14.71
N ASN A 11 4.39 4.82 -14.63
CA ASN A 11 5.79 5.11 -14.90
C ASN A 11 6.59 4.82 -13.63
N VAL A 12 7.55 3.91 -13.73
CA VAL A 12 8.36 3.48 -12.60
C VAL A 12 9.84 3.69 -12.92
N LEU A 13 10.53 4.43 -12.05
CA LEU A 13 11.98 4.50 -12.03
C LEU A 13 12.48 3.85 -10.75
N ARG A 14 13.39 2.88 -10.88
CA ARG A 14 14.04 2.20 -9.76
C ARG A 14 15.54 2.24 -9.91
N GLY A 15 16.23 2.31 -8.81
CA GLY A 15 17.67 2.16 -8.73
C GLY A 15 18.06 1.49 -7.42
N ASP A 16 19.13 0.71 -7.48
CA ASP A 16 19.71 0.05 -6.32
C ASP A 16 21.24 0.09 -6.41
N THR A 17 21.86 0.04 -5.26
CA THR A 17 23.32 -0.11 -5.13
C THR A 17 23.64 -0.99 -3.95
N GLN A 18 24.64 -1.84 -4.09
CA GLN A 18 25.08 -2.77 -3.06
C GLN A 18 26.59 -2.83 -3.00
N VAL A 19 27.10 -2.91 -1.79
CA VAL A 19 28.51 -3.16 -1.49
C VAL A 19 28.61 -4.44 -0.68
N ASN A 20 29.50 -5.32 -1.11
CA ASN A 20 29.86 -6.54 -0.41
C ASN A 20 31.31 -6.40 0.07
N HIS A 21 31.55 -6.72 1.32
CA HIS A 21 32.88 -6.68 1.93
C HIS A 21 33.12 -7.89 2.80
N SER A 22 34.20 -8.64 2.52
CA SER A 22 34.64 -9.74 3.36
C SER A 22 35.51 -9.19 4.50
N ILE A 23 35.04 -9.32 5.73
CA ILE A 23 35.75 -8.90 6.94
C ILE A 23 36.81 -9.90 7.27
N SER A 24 36.55 -11.19 7.04
CA SER A 24 37.44 -12.31 7.22
C SER A 24 37.04 -13.48 6.33
N ASP A 25 37.81 -14.55 6.31
CA ASP A 25 37.49 -15.79 5.57
C ASP A 25 36.15 -16.42 5.99
N LYS A 26 35.59 -16.02 7.13
CA LYS A 26 34.36 -16.57 7.72
C LYS A 26 33.23 -15.54 7.85
N SER A 27 33.51 -14.29 7.53
CA SER A 27 32.57 -13.22 7.86
C SER A 27 32.45 -12.20 6.71
N ASP A 28 31.24 -11.96 6.28
CA ASP A 28 30.92 -11.01 5.22
C ASP A 28 29.88 -9.97 5.71
N ILE A 29 29.99 -8.78 5.18
CA ILE A 29 29.00 -7.72 5.34
C ILE A 29 28.49 -7.29 3.95
N ILE A 30 27.19 -7.09 3.86
CA ILE A 30 26.53 -6.55 2.69
C ILE A 30 25.75 -5.32 3.14
N ALA A 31 25.89 -4.22 2.43
CA ALA A 31 25.08 -3.02 2.68
C ALA A 31 24.58 -2.46 1.35
N GLY A 32 23.38 -1.91 1.33
CA GLY A 32 22.82 -1.37 0.11
C GLY A 32 21.76 -0.31 0.37
N LEU A 33 21.51 0.45 -0.69
CA LEU A 33 20.47 1.45 -0.80
C LEU A 33 19.63 1.16 -2.04
N ASP A 34 18.35 1.42 -1.94
CA ASP A 34 17.45 1.38 -3.11
C ASP A 34 16.44 2.51 -3.06
N PHE A 35 15.92 2.85 -4.22
CA PHE A 35 14.83 3.80 -4.35
C PHE A 35 13.88 3.39 -5.46
N SER A 36 12.63 3.79 -5.31
CA SER A 36 11.59 3.59 -6.33
C SER A 36 10.71 4.84 -6.41
N LEU A 37 10.48 5.30 -7.62
CA LEU A 37 9.60 6.42 -7.93
C LEU A 37 8.46 5.90 -8.79
N TYR A 38 7.22 6.00 -8.28
CA TYR A 38 6.02 5.57 -9.00
C TYR A 38 5.18 6.78 -9.37
N ARG A 39 4.70 6.80 -10.59
CA ARG A 39 3.84 7.85 -11.16
C ARG A 39 2.66 7.20 -11.88
N PRO A 40 1.72 6.60 -11.13
CA PRO A 40 0.53 6.01 -11.72
C PRO A 40 -0.38 7.10 -12.28
N SER A 41 -1.04 6.80 -13.39
CA SER A 41 -2.05 7.67 -13.98
C SER A 41 -3.15 6.85 -14.64
N SER A 42 -4.38 7.26 -14.42
CA SER A 42 -5.57 6.69 -15.04
C SER A 42 -6.42 7.73 -15.76
N ASN A 43 -5.96 8.97 -15.84
CA ASN A 43 -6.75 10.11 -16.30
C ASN A 43 -8.12 10.20 -15.59
N ARG A 44 -8.12 9.95 -14.27
CA ARG A 44 -9.33 9.89 -13.41
C ARG A 44 -10.37 8.83 -13.80
N LEU A 45 -9.98 7.78 -14.46
CA LEU A 45 -10.89 6.66 -14.74
C LEU A 45 -10.99 5.69 -13.56
N PHE A 46 -9.88 5.47 -12.85
CA PHE A 46 -9.80 4.50 -11.77
C PHE A 46 -9.18 5.07 -10.50
N LEU A 47 -8.23 5.99 -10.65
CA LEU A 47 -7.52 6.61 -9.54
C LEU A 47 -8.00 8.06 -9.37
N ASN A 48 -7.91 8.56 -8.14
CA ASN A 48 -8.08 9.97 -7.84
C ASN A 48 -6.81 10.75 -8.21
N ASP A 49 -6.46 10.69 -9.48
CA ASP A 49 -5.30 11.33 -10.08
C ASP A 49 -5.71 12.56 -10.92
N LYS A 50 -4.74 13.21 -11.53
CA LYS A 50 -4.97 14.35 -12.43
C LYS A 50 -5.56 13.87 -13.75
N GLY A 51 -6.66 14.46 -14.16
CA GLY A 51 -7.31 14.13 -15.42
C GLY A 51 -8.51 15.00 -15.73
N PRO A 52 -9.21 14.73 -16.84
CA PRO A 52 -10.46 15.40 -17.17
C PRO A 52 -11.49 15.27 -16.08
N ASP A 53 -12.32 16.27 -15.90
CA ASP A 53 -13.44 16.20 -14.98
C ASP A 53 -14.46 15.17 -15.48
N SER A 54 -14.29 13.93 -15.02
CA SER A 54 -15.14 12.78 -15.36
C SER A 54 -16.26 12.56 -14.35
N ARG A 55 -16.56 13.56 -13.52
CA ARG A 55 -17.68 13.46 -12.57
C ARG A 55 -18.96 13.20 -13.34
N PRO A 56 -19.80 12.27 -12.89
CA PRO A 56 -21.11 12.11 -13.50
C PRO A 56 -21.90 13.40 -13.29
N PHE A 57 -22.78 13.73 -14.25
CA PHE A 57 -23.76 14.82 -14.24
C PHE A 57 -23.31 16.13 -14.92
N TRP A 58 -24.30 16.99 -15.13
CA TRP A 58 -24.25 18.26 -15.85
C TRP A 58 -23.34 19.35 -15.28
N TRP A 59 -22.79 19.16 -14.09
CA TRP A 59 -21.80 20.09 -13.52
C TRP A 59 -20.36 19.75 -13.86
N ALA A 60 -20.13 18.56 -14.40
CA ALA A 60 -18.80 18.23 -14.87
C ALA A 60 -18.45 19.14 -16.05
N ASN A 61 -17.31 19.74 -16.00
CA ASN A 61 -16.72 20.41 -17.15
C ASN A 61 -15.66 19.48 -17.74
N PRO A 62 -15.96 18.73 -18.79
CA PRO A 62 -15.02 17.78 -19.38
C PRO A 62 -13.75 18.45 -19.94
N ASP A 63 -13.80 19.76 -20.19
CA ASP A 63 -12.63 20.52 -20.65
C ASP A 63 -11.72 20.95 -19.48
N SER A 64 -12.17 20.81 -18.24
CA SER A 64 -11.36 21.11 -17.07
C SER A 64 -10.49 19.94 -16.67
N ILE A 65 -9.27 20.23 -16.26
CA ILE A 65 -8.35 19.25 -15.66
C ILE A 65 -8.39 19.44 -14.15
N ILE A 66 -8.71 18.39 -13.43
CA ILE A 66 -8.82 18.40 -11.97
C ILE A 66 -7.99 17.28 -11.35
N GLY A 67 -7.81 17.34 -10.02
CA GLY A 67 -6.98 16.40 -9.28
C GLY A 67 -5.49 16.71 -9.38
N GLU A 68 -4.70 15.86 -8.75
CA GLU A 68 -3.24 16.00 -8.69
C GLU A 68 -2.55 14.75 -9.19
N GLU A 69 -1.30 14.91 -9.62
CA GLU A 69 -0.46 13.76 -9.98
C GLU A 69 -0.14 12.93 -8.73
N ILE A 70 -0.38 11.63 -8.80
CA ILE A 70 0.02 10.70 -7.76
C ILE A 70 1.54 10.50 -7.84
N LYS A 71 2.23 10.85 -6.75
CA LYS A 71 3.68 10.74 -6.64
C LYS A 71 4.03 9.89 -5.42
N ILE A 72 4.47 8.66 -5.68
CA ILE A 72 4.88 7.74 -4.64
C ILE A 72 6.39 7.54 -4.76
N ASN A 73 7.09 7.84 -3.68
CA ASN A 73 8.52 7.64 -3.56
C ASN A 73 8.77 6.66 -2.41
N GLU A 74 9.64 5.71 -2.67
CA GLU A 74 10.12 4.75 -1.68
C GLU A 74 11.65 4.81 -1.68
N ILE A 75 12.23 4.80 -0.50
CA ILE A 75 13.67 4.68 -0.30
C ILE A 75 13.94 3.66 0.79
N GLY A 76 14.88 2.77 0.54
CA GLY A 76 15.29 1.72 1.46
C GLY A 76 16.80 1.70 1.69
N ALA A 77 17.18 1.31 2.89
CA ALA A 77 18.56 1.01 3.24
C ALA A 77 18.63 -0.31 3.99
N TYR A 78 19.62 -1.13 3.72
CA TYR A 78 19.79 -2.40 4.41
C TYR A 78 21.26 -2.72 4.69
N ILE A 79 21.43 -3.53 5.70
CA ILE A 79 22.72 -4.13 6.08
C ILE A 79 22.48 -5.59 6.45
N GLN A 80 23.39 -6.45 6.03
CA GLN A 80 23.44 -7.86 6.42
C GLN A 80 24.84 -8.22 6.83
N TYR A 81 24.93 -8.94 7.91
CA TYR A 81 26.16 -9.58 8.38
C TYR A 81 25.97 -11.09 8.37
N SER A 82 26.93 -11.83 7.82
CA SER A 82 26.96 -13.28 7.87
C SER A 82 28.31 -13.76 8.41
N THR A 83 28.28 -14.79 9.24
CA THR A 83 29.49 -15.36 9.80
C THR A 83 29.35 -16.84 10.11
N GLU A 84 30.45 -17.56 9.97
CA GLU A 84 30.59 -18.92 10.45
C GLU A 84 31.03 -18.90 11.90
N LEU A 85 30.35 -19.65 12.75
CA LEU A 85 30.60 -19.80 14.15
C LEU A 85 31.18 -21.21 14.44
N PRO A 86 31.80 -21.44 15.61
CA PRO A 86 32.16 -22.78 16.02
C PRO A 86 31.00 -23.77 15.98
N TYR A 87 31.28 -25.06 15.93
CA TYR A 87 30.31 -26.15 15.96
C TYR A 87 29.44 -26.23 14.73
N ASP A 88 29.97 -25.90 13.54
CA ASP A 88 29.26 -25.91 12.24
C ASP A 88 27.99 -24.99 12.18
N LEU A 89 28.01 -23.95 12.98
CA LEU A 89 26.95 -22.95 12.99
C LEU A 89 27.27 -21.84 11.99
N LYS A 90 26.22 -21.34 11.30
CA LYS A 90 26.26 -20.15 10.48
C LYS A 90 25.19 -19.17 10.97
N LEU A 91 25.59 -17.95 11.27
CA LEU A 91 24.70 -16.86 11.65
C LEU A 91 24.55 -15.88 10.48
N VAL A 92 23.30 -15.47 10.20
CA VAL A 92 23.00 -14.34 9.32
C VAL A 92 22.11 -13.38 10.09
N ALA A 93 22.55 -12.15 10.25
CA ALA A 93 21.76 -11.07 10.84
C ALA A 93 21.61 -9.95 9.82
N ALA A 94 20.40 -9.47 9.59
CA ALA A 94 20.11 -8.40 8.65
C ALA A 94 19.10 -7.43 9.24
N SER A 95 19.15 -6.22 8.74
CA SER A 95 18.20 -5.17 9.07
C SER A 95 17.98 -4.29 7.85
N ARG A 96 16.72 -3.92 7.64
CA ARG A 96 16.33 -3.00 6.59
C ARG A 96 15.41 -1.92 7.18
N ILE A 97 15.57 -0.70 6.71
CA ILE A 97 14.70 0.43 7.01
C ILE A 97 14.19 1.00 5.68
N ASP A 98 12.88 1.26 5.63
CA ASP A 98 12.20 1.78 4.46
C ASP A 98 11.38 3.01 4.81
N LYS A 99 11.36 3.99 3.93
CA LYS A 99 10.48 5.16 3.98
C LYS A 99 9.64 5.23 2.71
N HIS A 100 8.34 5.35 2.89
CA HIS A 100 7.35 5.53 1.83
C HIS A 100 6.72 6.91 1.94
N THR A 101 6.23 7.50 0.82
CA THR A 101 5.61 8.84 0.80
C THR A 101 4.49 8.99 1.84
N TYR A 102 3.65 7.98 2.00
CA TYR A 102 2.45 8.06 2.85
C TYR A 102 2.61 7.42 4.23
N PHE A 103 3.71 6.70 4.48
CA PHE A 103 3.90 5.94 5.72
C PHE A 103 5.19 6.34 6.42
N ASP A 104 5.20 6.16 7.73
CA ASP A 104 6.40 6.31 8.52
C ASP A 104 7.44 5.24 8.21
N TYR A 105 8.60 5.35 8.84
CA TYR A 105 9.66 4.38 8.68
C TYR A 105 9.21 2.98 9.11
N ASN A 106 9.47 2.01 8.24
CA ASN A 106 9.28 0.60 8.52
C ASN A 106 10.63 -0.07 8.74
N TYR A 107 10.70 -0.89 9.76
CA TYR A 107 11.92 -1.58 10.17
C TYR A 107 11.73 -3.09 10.08
N SER A 108 12.62 -3.75 9.32
CA SER A 108 12.54 -5.18 8.96
C SER A 108 13.80 -5.92 9.40
N PRO A 109 13.92 -6.31 10.68
CA PRO A 109 15.01 -7.14 11.16
C PRO A 109 14.83 -8.60 10.74
N ARG A 110 15.97 -9.28 10.53
CA ARG A 110 16.03 -10.72 10.27
C ARG A 110 17.24 -11.33 10.98
N VAL A 111 17.02 -12.47 11.62
CA VAL A 111 18.10 -13.31 12.15
C VAL A 111 17.85 -14.73 11.70
N ALA A 112 18.87 -15.38 11.17
CA ALA A 112 18.84 -16.79 10.81
C ALA A 112 20.07 -17.49 11.40
N LEU A 113 19.84 -18.62 12.05
CA LEU A 113 20.87 -19.52 12.56
C LEU A 113 20.73 -20.85 11.85
N GLN A 114 21.82 -21.34 11.26
CA GLN A 114 21.86 -22.62 10.57
C GLN A 114 22.94 -23.49 11.21
N TRP A 115 22.58 -24.70 11.57
CA TRP A 115 23.53 -25.71 12.04
C TRP A 115 23.77 -26.76 10.96
N ASN A 116 25.02 -26.91 10.53
CA ASN A 116 25.47 -27.80 9.46
C ASN A 116 26.08 -29.11 9.99
N GLY A 117 26.05 -29.32 11.31
CA GLY A 117 26.62 -30.55 11.94
C GLY A 117 25.79 -31.83 11.64
N LEU A 118 24.65 -31.73 10.97
CA LEU A 118 23.88 -32.88 10.57
C LEU A 118 24.48 -33.51 9.31
N LYS A 119 24.96 -34.77 9.44
CA LYS A 119 25.57 -35.49 8.30
C LYS A 119 24.61 -35.53 7.08
N GLY A 120 25.02 -34.85 6.01
CA GLY A 120 24.24 -34.74 4.77
C GLY A 120 23.03 -33.78 4.87
N GLY A 121 23.05 -32.83 5.82
CA GLY A 121 21.95 -31.89 5.96
C GLY A 121 22.24 -30.71 6.88
N ASN A 122 21.20 -29.93 7.14
CA ASN A 122 21.26 -28.83 8.10
C ASN A 122 19.93 -28.64 8.82
N ILE A 123 19.97 -27.95 9.94
CA ILE A 123 18.81 -27.43 10.65
C ILE A 123 18.91 -25.91 10.62
N ARG A 124 17.80 -25.23 10.30
CA ARG A 124 17.74 -23.77 10.28
C ARG A 124 16.66 -23.25 11.20
N PHE A 125 16.93 -22.13 11.83
CA PHE A 125 15.97 -21.34 12.57
C PHE A 125 16.02 -19.91 12.04
N THR A 126 14.85 -19.31 11.76
CA THR A 126 14.78 -17.94 11.23
C THR A 126 13.70 -17.17 11.98
N VAL A 127 14.03 -15.93 12.35
CA VAL A 127 13.09 -14.93 12.83
C VAL A 127 13.20 -13.72 11.93
N ASN A 128 12.09 -13.24 11.41
CA ASN A 128 12.08 -12.05 10.57
C ASN A 128 10.80 -11.25 10.75
N ARG A 129 10.93 -9.96 10.55
CA ARG A 129 9.81 -9.03 10.32
C ARG A 129 9.82 -8.58 8.88
N ALA A 130 8.64 -8.55 8.27
CA ALA A 130 8.39 -7.94 6.98
C ALA A 130 7.21 -6.98 7.10
N PHE A 131 7.06 -6.10 6.13
CA PHE A 131 5.88 -5.26 6.01
C PHE A 131 5.39 -5.26 4.55
N GLN A 132 4.11 -4.94 4.38
CA GLN A 132 3.49 -4.74 3.07
C GLN A 132 2.73 -3.43 3.07
N THR A 133 3.08 -2.54 2.16
CA THR A 133 2.35 -1.28 1.96
C THR A 133 1.02 -1.55 1.27
N PRO A 134 -0.05 -0.81 1.61
CA PRO A 134 -1.30 -0.85 0.86
C PRO A 134 -1.08 -0.56 -0.62
N SER A 135 -1.86 -1.21 -1.47
CA SER A 135 -1.76 -1.03 -2.91
C SER A 135 -2.14 0.40 -3.33
N ILE A 136 -1.69 0.81 -4.52
CA ILE A 136 -2.07 2.10 -5.12
C ILE A 136 -3.60 2.22 -5.20
N PHE A 137 -4.30 1.14 -5.51
CA PHE A 137 -5.76 1.13 -5.53
C PHE A 137 -6.36 1.37 -4.15
N ASN A 138 -5.81 0.77 -3.10
CA ASN A 138 -6.30 1.00 -1.74
C ASN A 138 -6.10 2.45 -1.29
N LEU A 139 -5.04 3.11 -1.77
CA LEU A 139 -4.70 4.48 -1.41
C LEU A 139 -5.42 5.53 -2.26
N HIS A 140 -5.66 5.24 -3.52
CA HIS A 140 -6.06 6.24 -4.51
C HIS A 140 -7.25 5.82 -5.37
N LEU A 141 -7.94 4.71 -5.05
CA LEU A 141 -9.11 4.31 -5.83
C LEU A 141 -10.15 5.42 -5.84
N LEU A 142 -10.54 5.84 -7.02
CA LEU A 142 -11.66 6.76 -7.20
C LEU A 142 -12.96 5.98 -6.97
N GLN A 143 -13.55 6.12 -5.79
CA GLN A 143 -14.79 5.44 -5.46
C GLN A 143 -15.98 6.37 -5.70
N TYR A 144 -16.83 5.99 -6.63
CA TYR A 144 -18.17 6.54 -6.77
C TYR A 144 -19.11 5.63 -5.99
N TYR A 145 -19.75 6.16 -4.95
CA TYR A 145 -20.70 5.36 -4.18
C TYR A 145 -22.01 5.22 -4.97
N ASN A 146 -22.39 3.99 -5.23
CA ASN A 146 -23.72 3.69 -5.78
C ASN A 146 -24.67 3.39 -4.62
N ALA A 147 -25.51 4.33 -4.25
CA ALA A 147 -26.41 4.19 -3.10
C ALA A 147 -27.70 3.45 -3.42
N ASN A 148 -27.92 3.06 -4.67
CA ASN A 148 -29.09 2.29 -5.07
C ASN A 148 -28.70 1.20 -6.06
N GLN A 149 -29.30 0.02 -5.93
CA GLN A 149 -29.17 -1.06 -6.92
C GLN A 149 -29.65 -0.66 -8.33
N SER A 150 -30.11 0.57 -8.51
CA SER A 150 -30.58 1.17 -9.76
C SER A 150 -29.55 2.06 -10.48
N ASN A 151 -28.25 1.86 -10.28
CA ASN A 151 -27.16 2.57 -10.98
C ASN A 151 -27.10 4.11 -10.76
N ALA A 152 -27.68 4.63 -9.69
CA ALA A 152 -27.55 6.04 -9.37
C ALA A 152 -26.28 6.27 -8.53
N PHE A 153 -25.33 7.04 -9.04
CA PHE A 153 -24.18 7.51 -8.27
C PHE A 153 -24.64 8.63 -7.33
N ILE A 154 -24.31 8.52 -6.05
CA ILE A 154 -24.57 9.60 -5.10
C ILE A 154 -23.20 10.20 -4.71
N PRO A 155 -22.86 11.33 -5.28
CA PRO A 155 -21.66 12.04 -4.85
C PRO A 155 -21.90 12.74 -3.51
N LEU A 156 -20.85 12.81 -2.73
CA LEU A 156 -20.80 13.55 -1.47
C LEU A 156 -20.05 14.87 -1.70
N TYR A 157 -20.46 15.90 -1.01
CA TYR A 157 -19.72 17.15 -0.94
C TYR A 157 -19.53 17.60 0.50
N TYR A 158 -18.47 18.34 0.73
CA TYR A 158 -18.22 18.95 2.03
C TYR A 158 -18.92 20.31 2.10
N ASP A 159 -19.91 20.42 2.98
CA ASP A 159 -20.61 21.68 3.22
C ASP A 159 -19.81 22.51 4.24
N ARG A 160 -19.18 23.58 3.79
CA ARG A 160 -18.38 24.47 4.63
C ARG A 160 -19.19 25.25 5.66
N ILE A 161 -20.49 25.40 5.47
CA ILE A 161 -21.36 26.09 6.41
C ILE A 161 -21.66 25.22 7.62
N SER A 162 -22.06 23.98 7.38
CA SER A 162 -22.35 23.02 8.44
C SER A 162 -21.13 22.24 8.89
N MET A 163 -19.95 22.48 8.26
CA MET A 163 -18.70 21.75 8.52
C MET A 163 -18.89 20.24 8.47
N SER A 164 -19.71 19.76 7.54
CA SER A 164 -20.09 18.35 7.44
C SER A 164 -20.18 17.89 5.99
N TRP A 165 -19.98 16.58 5.77
CA TRP A 165 -20.22 15.97 4.48
C TRP A 165 -21.70 15.75 4.28
N LYS A 166 -22.20 16.10 3.10
CA LYS A 166 -23.60 15.92 2.71
C LYS A 166 -23.72 15.15 1.41
N VAL A 167 -24.78 14.36 1.30
CA VAL A 167 -25.17 13.74 0.03
C VAL A 167 -25.66 14.82 -0.92
N ILE A 168 -25.16 14.77 -2.14
CA ILE A 168 -25.71 15.59 -3.21
C ILE A 168 -27.09 15.07 -3.58
N ASN A 169 -28.11 15.76 -3.19
CA ASN A 169 -29.44 15.50 -3.66
C ASN A 169 -29.70 16.31 -4.93
N PHE A 170 -29.67 15.65 -6.09
CA PHE A 170 -29.89 16.30 -7.39
C PHE A 170 -31.28 16.88 -7.58
N PHE A 171 -32.24 16.44 -6.80
CA PHE A 171 -33.60 16.93 -6.80
C PHE A 171 -33.81 18.08 -5.82
N ASP A 172 -32.76 18.50 -5.09
CA ASP A 172 -32.82 19.65 -4.22
C ASP A 172 -32.55 20.93 -5.03
N PRO A 173 -33.54 21.81 -5.22
CA PRO A 173 -33.37 23.08 -5.94
C PRO A 173 -32.30 23.98 -5.29
N GLU A 174 -32.13 23.92 -3.98
CA GLU A 174 -31.13 24.72 -3.25
C GLU A 174 -29.70 24.29 -3.57
N TYR A 175 -29.50 23.05 -4.00
CA TYR A 175 -28.18 22.55 -4.29
C TYR A 175 -27.51 23.31 -5.45
N ALA A 176 -28.23 23.48 -6.54
CA ALA A 176 -27.73 24.22 -7.69
C ALA A 176 -27.39 25.68 -7.36
N ASP A 177 -28.17 26.30 -6.49
CA ASP A 177 -27.93 27.66 -6.05
C ASP A 177 -26.72 27.76 -5.11
N LYS A 178 -26.52 26.80 -4.22
CA LYS A 178 -25.33 26.70 -3.37
C LYS A 178 -24.03 26.49 -4.17
N VAL A 179 -24.09 25.69 -5.23
CA VAL A 179 -22.96 25.53 -6.16
C VAL A 179 -22.65 26.84 -6.88
N ARG A 180 -23.67 27.51 -7.43
CA ARG A 180 -23.49 28.80 -8.11
C ARG A 180 -22.96 29.90 -7.17
N ALA A 181 -23.39 29.88 -5.92
CA ALA A 181 -22.93 30.80 -4.90
C ALA A 181 -21.50 30.51 -4.38
N GLY A 182 -20.85 29.45 -4.86
CA GLY A 182 -19.51 29.04 -4.38
C GLY A 182 -19.48 28.53 -2.94
N LEU A 183 -20.63 28.23 -2.36
CA LEU A 183 -20.76 27.69 -1.01
C LEU A 183 -20.42 26.19 -0.95
N ILE A 184 -20.43 25.52 -2.10
CA ILE A 184 -20.04 24.13 -2.26
C ILE A 184 -18.79 24.11 -3.13
N ASP A 185 -17.70 23.70 -2.53
CA ASP A 185 -16.45 23.48 -3.26
C ASP A 185 -16.51 22.11 -3.94
N LEU A 186 -16.81 22.12 -5.23
CA LEU A 186 -16.84 20.90 -6.03
C LEU A 186 -15.49 20.21 -6.14
N ASN A 187 -14.40 20.94 -5.89
CA ASN A 187 -13.07 20.37 -5.83
C ASN A 187 -12.81 19.63 -4.50
N SER A 188 -13.59 19.89 -3.47
CA SER A 188 -13.52 19.20 -2.19
C SER A 188 -14.33 17.90 -2.12
N VAL A 189 -15.03 17.53 -3.20
CA VAL A 189 -15.76 16.25 -3.35
C VAL A 189 -14.78 15.08 -3.52
N TYR A 190 -13.64 15.14 -2.85
CA TYR A 190 -12.64 14.09 -2.92
C TYR A 190 -12.79 13.13 -1.75
N TRP A 191 -13.14 11.94 -2.08
CA TRP A 191 -12.99 10.82 -1.19
C TRP A 191 -11.51 10.49 -1.06
N SER A 192 -10.96 10.77 0.10
CA SER A 192 -9.76 10.09 0.51
C SER A 192 -10.20 8.75 1.12
N PRO A 193 -9.91 7.60 0.53
CA PRO A 193 -10.20 6.31 1.16
C PRO A 193 -9.44 6.13 2.47
N LEU A 194 -8.62 7.12 2.82
CA LEU A 194 -7.73 7.05 3.96
C LEU A 194 -8.42 7.33 5.29
N ASN A 195 -9.53 8.09 5.35
CA ASN A 195 -9.96 8.62 6.66
C ASN A 195 -11.46 8.64 6.95
N THR A 196 -12.38 8.38 5.99
CA THR A 196 -13.80 8.58 6.32
C THR A 196 -14.71 7.62 5.56
N VAL A 197 -15.56 6.88 6.28
CA VAL A 197 -16.67 6.09 5.75
C VAL A 197 -17.98 6.73 6.15
N PHE A 198 -18.92 6.85 5.22
CA PHE A 198 -20.25 7.36 5.47
C PHE A 198 -21.25 6.22 5.48
N MET A 199 -22.04 6.13 6.53
CA MET A 199 -23.13 5.16 6.64
C MET A 199 -24.47 5.86 6.40
N GLY A 200 -25.20 5.40 5.39
CA GLY A 200 -26.56 5.84 5.13
C GLY A 200 -27.59 5.06 5.99
N ASN A 201 -28.61 5.74 6.44
CA ASN A 201 -29.74 5.14 7.15
C ASN A 201 -30.84 4.71 6.15
N LYS A 202 -31.63 3.68 6.55
CA LYS A 202 -32.74 3.13 5.74
C LYS A 202 -33.88 4.11 5.44
N ASP A 203 -33.97 5.20 6.20
CA ASP A 203 -35.07 6.16 6.16
C ASP A 203 -34.85 7.35 5.21
N GLY A 204 -34.02 7.16 4.20
CA GLY A 204 -33.69 8.16 3.19
C GLY A 204 -32.38 8.85 3.50
N PHE A 205 -31.46 8.71 2.63
CA PHE A 205 -30.10 9.27 2.45
C PHE A 205 -29.70 10.47 3.35
N LYS A 206 -29.96 10.37 4.66
CA LYS A 206 -29.36 11.25 5.64
C LYS A 206 -28.05 10.63 6.09
N ILE A 207 -26.96 11.34 5.89
CA ILE A 207 -25.69 10.98 6.53
C ILE A 207 -25.87 11.29 8.01
N ASN A 208 -26.07 10.27 8.81
CA ASN A 208 -26.31 10.45 10.22
C ASN A 208 -25.00 10.60 11.02
N GLU A 209 -23.89 10.04 10.53
CA GLU A 209 -22.60 10.10 11.21
C GLU A 209 -21.45 9.99 10.20
N SER A 210 -20.43 10.81 10.38
CA SER A 210 -19.12 10.56 9.79
C SER A 210 -18.34 9.65 10.74
N ILE A 211 -17.96 8.46 10.28
CA ILE A 211 -17.07 7.59 11.03
C ILE A 211 -15.65 7.89 10.56
N GLU A 212 -14.81 8.36 11.47
CA GLU A 212 -13.38 8.41 11.21
C GLU A 212 -12.86 6.97 11.10
N VAL A 213 -12.44 6.59 9.91
CA VAL A 213 -11.72 5.34 9.72
C VAL A 213 -10.25 5.60 9.97
N PRO A 214 -9.59 4.78 10.79
CA PRO A 214 -8.15 4.90 10.99
C PRO A 214 -7.42 4.92 9.64
N SER A 215 -6.41 5.76 9.51
CA SER A 215 -5.58 5.79 8.31
C SER A 215 -5.04 4.40 8.01
N LEU A 216 -5.02 4.03 6.74
CA LEU A 216 -4.36 2.81 6.28
C LEU A 216 -2.91 2.81 6.74
N LYS A 217 -2.47 1.68 7.25
CA LYS A 217 -1.09 1.46 7.70
C LYS A 217 -0.51 0.26 6.95
N PRO A 218 0.80 0.19 6.80
CA PRO A 218 1.44 -1.03 6.32
C PRO A 218 1.08 -2.21 7.22
N GLU A 219 0.78 -3.34 6.62
CA GLU A 219 0.64 -4.60 7.33
C GLU A 219 2.03 -5.09 7.74
N ILE A 220 2.17 -5.50 9.00
CA ILE A 220 3.42 -6.02 9.55
C ILE A 220 3.25 -7.51 9.81
N VAL A 221 4.24 -8.29 9.41
CA VAL A 221 4.28 -9.73 9.62
C VAL A 221 5.53 -10.08 10.41
N ASP A 222 5.36 -10.62 11.61
CA ASP A 222 6.43 -11.26 12.38
C ASP A 222 6.39 -12.77 12.12
N SER A 223 7.46 -13.34 11.57
CA SER A 223 7.53 -14.75 11.20
C SER A 223 8.68 -15.49 11.91
N TYR A 224 8.38 -16.72 12.29
CA TYR A 224 9.30 -17.65 12.94
C TYR A 224 9.29 -18.94 12.15
N GLU A 225 10.45 -19.44 11.78
CA GLU A 225 10.58 -20.68 11.00
C GLU A 225 11.63 -21.57 11.63
N ILE A 226 11.35 -22.87 11.68
CA ILE A 226 12.33 -23.93 11.91
C ILE A 226 12.27 -24.93 10.73
N GLY A 227 13.40 -25.27 10.17
CA GLY A 227 13.47 -26.17 9.03
C GLY A 227 14.61 -27.16 9.15
N VAL A 228 14.41 -28.32 8.57
CA VAL A 228 15.42 -29.41 8.48
C VAL A 228 15.55 -29.83 7.03
N LYS A 229 16.79 -29.80 6.52
CA LYS A 229 17.14 -30.36 5.22
C LYS A 229 18.07 -31.54 5.41
N LYS A 230 17.81 -32.63 4.71
CA LYS A 230 18.67 -33.81 4.78
C LYS A 230 18.64 -34.62 3.50
N LEU A 231 19.80 -35.05 3.04
CA LEU A 231 19.96 -36.05 2.02
C LEU A 231 20.14 -37.43 2.69
N VAL A 232 19.12 -38.25 2.61
CA VAL A 232 19.08 -39.57 3.22
C VAL A 232 19.66 -40.60 2.21
N ASN A 233 20.68 -41.33 2.64
CA ASN A 233 21.34 -42.39 1.86
C ASN A 233 21.76 -41.95 0.44
N GLN A 234 22.11 -40.68 0.27
CA GLN A 234 22.49 -40.07 -1.02
C GLN A 234 21.42 -40.21 -2.15
N LYS A 235 20.19 -40.58 -1.82
CA LYS A 235 19.13 -40.85 -2.78
C LYS A 235 17.85 -40.05 -2.54
N LEU A 236 17.51 -39.79 -1.31
CA LEU A 236 16.29 -39.09 -0.94
C LEU A 236 16.61 -37.74 -0.28
N PHE A 237 16.22 -36.67 -0.94
CA PHE A 237 16.29 -35.31 -0.35
C PHE A 237 15.00 -35.02 0.40
N VAL A 238 15.11 -34.67 1.67
CA VAL A 238 14.01 -34.27 2.54
C VAL A 238 14.21 -32.83 2.95
N ASP A 239 13.23 -31.98 2.74
CA ASP A 239 13.16 -30.60 3.24
C ASP A 239 11.80 -30.38 3.91
N VAL A 240 11.83 -30.16 5.21
CA VAL A 240 10.63 -29.95 6.02
C VAL A 240 10.80 -28.66 6.78
N SER A 241 9.83 -27.78 6.74
CA SER A 241 9.79 -26.57 7.57
C SER A 241 8.44 -26.39 8.25
N LEU A 242 8.51 -25.87 9.47
CA LEU A 242 7.37 -25.39 10.24
C LEU A 242 7.54 -23.90 10.43
N PHE A 243 6.47 -23.15 10.20
CA PHE A 243 6.48 -21.70 10.38
C PHE A 243 5.25 -21.22 11.15
N TYR A 244 5.42 -20.13 11.87
CA TYR A 244 4.37 -19.38 12.52
C TYR A 244 4.49 -17.90 12.14
N SER A 245 3.40 -17.29 11.70
CA SER A 245 3.36 -15.88 11.30
C SER A 245 2.26 -15.14 12.05
N LYS A 246 2.59 -13.98 12.58
CA LYS A 246 1.67 -13.07 13.26
C LYS A 246 1.53 -11.78 12.45
N TYR A 247 0.32 -11.51 12.01
CA TYR A 247 -0.04 -10.31 11.28
C TYR A 247 -0.55 -9.23 12.23
N LYS A 248 -0.23 -7.97 11.93
CA LYS A 248 -0.61 -6.78 12.69
C LYS A 248 -0.99 -5.66 11.71
N ASN A 249 -2.02 -4.87 12.06
CA ASN A 249 -2.69 -3.76 11.36
C ASN A 249 -3.75 -4.18 10.38
#